data_3f7458a78baa456acf4dd1638f41171b
#
_entry.id   3f7458a78baa456acf4dd1638f41171b
#
_cell.length_a   1.000
_cell.length_b   1.000
_cell.length_c   1.000
_cell.angle_alpha   90.00
_cell.angle_beta   90.00
_cell.angle_gamma   90.00
#
_symmetry.space_group_name_H-M   'P 1'
#
loop_
_entity.id
_entity.type
_entity.pdbx_description
1 polymer ?
#
loop_
_entity_poly.entity_id
_entity_poly.type
_entity_poly.pdbx_seq_one_letter_code
_entity_poly.pdbx_strand_id
1 'polypeptide(L)'
;VSDLTQAFGKVPFAFNWLGCDMGLVSAHKLGGPKGIGALVVRQGIELPSQLKGGGQEMGRRAGTENLIGIAGFAAAAEAAARDLANGLWDEVAEIRNILESELSATAIGTISVGNGVRRLPNTLCVAAPGWRGETQVMAMDLAGFAISAGSACSSGKVRASRVLTAMGFDE
;
A
#
# COMPACT_ATOMS: atom_id res chain seq x y z
N VAL A 1 -6.65 14.17 -3.94
CA VAL A 1 -5.38 13.41 -4.02
C VAL A 1 -5.60 12.06 -3.37
N SER A 2 -5.14 10.98 -3.99
CA SER A 2 -5.17 9.63 -3.43
C SER A 2 -3.77 9.01 -3.44
N ASP A 3 -3.38 8.36 -2.34
CA ASP A 3 -2.19 7.52 -2.33
C ASP A 3 -2.56 6.14 -2.89
N LEU A 4 -2.07 5.83 -4.08
CA LEU A 4 -2.30 4.58 -4.79
C LEU A 4 -1.11 3.61 -4.68
N THR A 5 -0.11 3.96 -3.89
CA THR A 5 1.16 3.23 -3.79
C THR A 5 0.99 1.75 -3.45
N GLN A 6 0.02 1.41 -2.63
CA GLN A 6 -0.26 0.02 -2.26
C GLN A 6 -1.29 -0.67 -3.18
N ALA A 7 -2.09 0.10 -3.92
CA ALA A 7 -3.12 -0.44 -4.81
C ALA A 7 -2.62 -0.67 -6.24
N PHE A 8 -1.72 0.20 -6.71
CA PHE A 8 -1.19 0.16 -8.07
C PHE A 8 -0.46 -1.17 -8.33
N GLY A 9 -0.87 -1.86 -9.39
CA GLY A 9 -0.36 -3.17 -9.77
C GLY A 9 -0.87 -4.36 -8.95
N LYS A 10 -1.76 -4.15 -7.95
CA LYS A 10 -2.32 -5.25 -7.13
C LYS A 10 -3.84 -5.39 -7.25
N VAL A 11 -4.53 -4.31 -7.57
CA VAL A 11 -5.97 -4.32 -7.81
C VAL A 11 -6.29 -3.58 -9.09
N PRO A 12 -7.29 -4.03 -9.86
CA PRO A 12 -7.69 -3.34 -11.08
C PRO A 12 -8.43 -2.04 -10.72
N PHE A 13 -8.01 -0.93 -11.31
CA PHE A 13 -8.74 0.33 -11.26
C PHE A 13 -8.47 1.17 -12.50
N ALA A 14 -9.42 2.03 -12.86
CA ALA A 14 -9.23 3.05 -13.88
C ALA A 14 -9.16 4.42 -13.22
N PHE A 15 -8.03 5.10 -13.32
CA PHE A 15 -7.75 6.37 -12.63
C PHE A 15 -8.85 7.41 -12.85
N ASN A 16 -9.37 7.50 -14.08
CA ASN A 16 -10.41 8.48 -14.43
C ASN A 16 -11.75 8.23 -13.71
N TRP A 17 -11.98 7.02 -13.17
CA TRP A 17 -13.21 6.63 -12.48
C TRP A 17 -13.08 6.62 -10.96
N LEU A 18 -11.87 6.85 -10.42
CA LEU A 18 -11.63 6.86 -8.97
C LEU A 18 -12.20 8.10 -8.25
N GLY A 19 -12.68 9.10 -8.99
CA GLY A 19 -13.17 10.34 -8.38
C GLY A 19 -12.08 11.21 -7.74
N CYS A 20 -10.81 10.95 -8.04
CA CYS A 20 -9.68 11.76 -7.58
C CYS A 20 -8.99 12.47 -8.75
N ASP A 21 -8.35 13.60 -8.47
CA ASP A 21 -7.66 14.42 -9.46
C ASP A 21 -6.17 14.10 -9.55
N MET A 22 -5.62 13.54 -8.48
CA MET A 22 -4.20 13.19 -8.40
C MET A 22 -4.00 11.87 -7.67
N GLY A 23 -3.05 11.07 -8.16
CA GLY A 23 -2.67 9.79 -7.57
C GLY A 23 -1.16 9.70 -7.36
N LEU A 24 -0.73 9.24 -6.19
CA LEU A 24 0.66 8.99 -5.87
C LEU A 24 0.98 7.52 -6.08
N VAL A 25 2.10 7.23 -6.74
CA VAL A 25 2.62 5.87 -6.93
C VAL A 25 4.12 5.83 -6.68
N SER A 26 4.65 4.68 -6.24
CA SER A 26 6.06 4.51 -5.91
C SER A 26 6.61 3.19 -6.46
N ALA A 27 7.73 3.26 -7.17
CA ALA A 27 8.30 2.11 -7.86
C ALA A 27 8.69 0.95 -6.93
N HIS A 28 9.27 1.25 -5.77
CA HIS A 28 9.75 0.21 -4.85
C HIS A 28 8.63 -0.68 -4.24
N LYS A 29 7.37 -0.28 -4.38
CA LYS A 29 6.23 -1.11 -3.97
C LYS A 29 5.73 -2.07 -5.06
N LEU A 30 6.34 -1.97 -6.25
CA LEU A 30 6.09 -2.85 -7.42
C LEU A 30 7.31 -3.73 -7.75
N GLY A 31 8.35 -3.74 -6.90
CA GLY A 31 9.62 -4.39 -7.23
C GLY A 31 10.57 -3.54 -8.08
N GLY A 32 10.24 -2.27 -8.33
CA GLY A 32 11.08 -1.30 -9.02
C GLY A 32 12.12 -0.62 -8.13
N PRO A 33 12.95 0.27 -8.68
CA PRO A 33 14.00 0.95 -7.94
C PRO A 33 13.47 1.84 -6.81
N LYS A 34 14.26 1.96 -5.73
CA LYS A 34 14.02 2.95 -4.69
C LYS A 34 14.32 4.38 -5.21
N GLY A 35 13.68 5.38 -4.61
CA GLY A 35 13.94 6.78 -4.91
C GLY A 35 13.27 7.32 -6.19
N ILE A 36 12.37 6.53 -6.79
CA ILE A 36 11.56 6.96 -7.93
C ILE A 36 10.07 6.70 -7.66
N GLY A 37 9.23 7.62 -8.08
CA GLY A 37 7.79 7.56 -8.03
C GLY A 37 7.17 8.48 -9.06
N ALA A 38 5.86 8.50 -9.15
CA ALA A 38 5.14 9.39 -10.04
C ALA A 38 3.90 10.00 -9.36
N LEU A 39 3.59 11.21 -9.76
CA LEU A 39 2.32 11.85 -9.52
C LEU A 39 1.49 11.77 -10.80
N VAL A 40 0.44 10.97 -10.76
CA VAL A 40 -0.56 10.91 -11.83
C VAL A 40 -1.52 12.06 -11.64
N VAL A 41 -1.72 12.87 -12.67
CA VAL A 41 -2.57 14.07 -12.60
C VAL A 41 -3.62 13.99 -13.68
N ARG A 42 -4.88 14.23 -13.33
CA ARG A 42 -5.97 14.31 -14.29
C ARG A 42 -5.70 15.42 -15.30
N GLN A 43 -6.01 15.17 -16.55
CA GLN A 43 -5.87 16.17 -17.61
C GLN A 43 -6.67 17.45 -17.28
N GLY A 44 -6.08 18.61 -17.52
CA GLY A 44 -6.66 19.92 -17.23
C GLY A 44 -6.38 20.45 -15.82
N ILE A 45 -5.75 19.67 -14.95
CA ILE A 45 -5.31 20.17 -13.63
C ILE A 45 -3.94 20.83 -13.78
N GLU A 46 -3.87 22.11 -13.43
CA GLU A 46 -2.63 22.85 -13.37
C GLU A 46 -1.97 22.69 -11.99
N LEU A 47 -0.67 22.40 -12.00
CA LEU A 47 0.14 22.29 -10.79
C LEU A 47 1.23 23.36 -10.83
N PRO A 48 1.27 24.28 -9.85
CA PRO A 48 2.40 25.20 -9.75
C PRO A 48 3.66 24.44 -9.40
N SER A 49 4.74 24.67 -10.16
CA SER A 49 6.04 24.05 -9.90
C SER A 49 6.56 24.45 -8.52
N GLN A 50 6.86 23.44 -7.69
CA GLN A 50 7.50 23.63 -6.39
C GLN A 50 9.02 23.72 -6.53
N LEU A 51 9.60 22.96 -7.46
CA LEU A 51 11.02 22.98 -7.80
C LEU A 51 11.20 23.79 -9.09
N LYS A 52 11.53 25.05 -8.95
CA LYS A 52 11.67 26.01 -10.05
C LYS A 52 13.06 25.92 -10.68
N GLY A 53 13.15 26.16 -12.00
CA GLY A 53 14.40 26.13 -12.74
C GLY A 53 14.19 25.81 -14.21
N GLY A 54 14.78 24.70 -14.71
CA GLY A 54 14.65 24.27 -16.10
C GLY A 54 13.25 23.82 -16.48
N GLY A 55 13.05 23.50 -17.77
CA GLY A 55 11.75 23.14 -18.34
C GLY A 55 11.37 21.66 -18.24
N GLN A 56 12.05 20.85 -17.42
CA GLN A 56 11.79 19.43 -17.26
C GLN A 56 10.36 19.19 -16.76
N GLU A 57 9.82 18.02 -17.03
CA GLU A 57 8.43 17.63 -16.69
C GLU A 57 7.40 18.66 -17.19
N MET A 58 7.62 19.21 -18.38
CA MET A 58 6.81 20.31 -18.96
C MET A 58 6.73 21.54 -18.03
N GLY A 59 7.84 21.89 -17.37
CA GLY A 59 7.93 23.01 -16.44
C GLY A 59 7.34 22.74 -15.04
N ARG A 60 6.88 21.52 -14.78
CA ARG A 60 6.25 21.17 -13.49
C ARG A 60 7.27 20.84 -12.40
N ARG A 61 8.46 20.41 -12.79
CA ARG A 61 9.54 20.03 -11.85
C ARG A 61 10.89 20.18 -12.53
N ALA A 62 11.71 21.09 -12.06
CA ALA A 62 13.05 21.31 -12.56
C ALA A 62 14.04 20.21 -12.11
N GLY A 63 15.15 20.12 -12.80
CA GLY A 63 16.24 19.16 -12.58
C GLY A 63 16.19 18.00 -13.56
N THR A 64 17.37 17.52 -13.95
CA THR A 64 17.54 16.40 -14.89
C THR A 64 16.79 15.17 -14.38
N GLU A 65 16.07 14.51 -15.27
CA GLU A 65 15.27 13.34 -14.97
C GLU A 65 16.16 12.14 -14.61
N ASN A 66 15.74 11.37 -13.63
CA ASN A 66 16.39 10.11 -13.26
C ASN A 66 16.01 9.01 -14.26
N LEU A 67 16.62 9.01 -15.44
CA LEU A 67 16.26 8.09 -16.53
C LEU A 67 16.39 6.62 -16.14
N ILE A 68 17.39 6.25 -15.33
CA ILE A 68 17.59 4.89 -14.85
C ILE A 68 16.42 4.47 -13.96
N GLY A 69 16.06 5.35 -13.03
CA GLY A 69 14.91 5.11 -12.13
C GLY A 69 13.59 5.05 -12.89
N ILE A 70 13.38 5.93 -13.87
CA ILE A 70 12.18 5.95 -14.72
C ILE A 70 12.06 4.66 -15.54
N ALA A 71 13.14 4.23 -16.20
CA ALA A 71 13.15 2.98 -16.97
C ALA A 71 12.88 1.76 -16.09
N GLY A 72 13.50 1.70 -14.90
CA GLY A 72 13.23 0.63 -13.94
C GLY A 72 11.80 0.65 -13.38
N PHE A 73 11.23 1.84 -13.18
CA PHE A 73 9.82 1.97 -12.78
C PHE A 73 8.87 1.51 -13.90
N ALA A 74 9.14 1.88 -15.14
CA ALA A 74 8.34 1.44 -16.29
C ALA A 74 8.33 -0.10 -16.38
N ALA A 75 9.51 -0.73 -16.34
CA ALA A 75 9.63 -2.18 -16.37
C ALA A 75 8.87 -2.88 -15.22
N ALA A 76 8.95 -2.33 -14.00
CA ALA A 76 8.22 -2.84 -12.86
C ALA A 76 6.69 -2.66 -13.01
N ALA A 77 6.24 -1.53 -13.54
CA ALA A 77 4.82 -1.28 -13.78
C ALA A 77 4.25 -2.24 -14.87
N GLU A 78 5.00 -2.49 -15.93
CA GLU A 78 4.62 -3.47 -16.96
C GLU A 78 4.56 -4.90 -16.40
N ALA A 79 5.52 -5.30 -15.57
CA ALA A 79 5.50 -6.59 -14.88
C ALA A 79 4.28 -6.72 -13.98
N ALA A 80 4.02 -5.71 -13.14
CA ALA A 80 2.87 -5.70 -12.25
C ALA A 80 1.52 -5.74 -13.01
N ALA A 81 1.44 -5.09 -14.17
CA ALA A 81 0.25 -5.16 -15.04
C ALA A 81 0.03 -6.57 -15.60
N ARG A 82 1.12 -7.26 -15.99
CA ARG A 82 1.04 -8.67 -16.43
C ARG A 82 0.62 -9.61 -15.31
N ASP A 83 1.18 -9.45 -14.12
CA ASP A 83 0.86 -10.26 -12.95
C ASP A 83 -0.63 -10.11 -12.56
N LEU A 84 -1.13 -8.87 -12.62
CA LEU A 84 -2.54 -8.56 -12.38
C LEU A 84 -3.45 -9.22 -13.43
N ALA A 85 -3.07 -9.13 -14.72
CA ALA A 85 -3.84 -9.72 -15.82
C ALA A 85 -3.83 -11.25 -15.77
N ASN A 86 -2.78 -11.86 -15.25
CA ASN A 86 -2.62 -13.30 -15.09
C ASN A 86 -3.28 -13.88 -13.83
N GLY A 87 -3.92 -13.06 -13.00
CA GLY A 87 -4.63 -13.52 -11.82
C GLY A 87 -3.74 -13.81 -10.59
N LEU A 88 -2.46 -13.44 -10.60
CA LEU A 88 -1.56 -13.67 -9.46
C LEU A 88 -2.13 -13.13 -8.14
N TRP A 89 -2.76 -11.99 -8.21
CA TRP A 89 -3.32 -11.35 -7.01
C TRP A 89 -4.61 -12.01 -6.50
N ASP A 90 -5.29 -12.78 -7.33
CA ASP A 90 -6.43 -13.61 -6.91
C ASP A 90 -5.94 -14.79 -6.07
N GLU A 91 -4.83 -15.44 -6.45
CA GLU A 91 -4.18 -16.50 -5.66
C GLU A 91 -3.72 -15.96 -4.29
N VAL A 92 -3.12 -14.77 -4.27
CA VAL A 92 -2.71 -14.11 -3.00
C VAL A 92 -3.93 -13.80 -2.12
N ALA A 93 -5.03 -13.37 -2.72
CA ALA A 93 -6.27 -13.12 -2.00
C ALA A 93 -6.85 -14.41 -1.39
N GLU A 94 -6.77 -15.53 -2.07
CA GLU A 94 -7.19 -16.84 -1.54
C GLU A 94 -6.38 -17.23 -0.31
N ILE A 95 -5.04 -17.12 -0.37
CA ILE A 95 -4.17 -17.39 0.77
C ILE A 95 -4.52 -16.48 1.96
N ARG A 96 -4.72 -15.18 1.72
CA ARG A 96 -5.16 -14.25 2.76
C ARG A 96 -6.51 -14.65 3.37
N ASN A 97 -7.47 -15.08 2.54
CA ASN A 97 -8.80 -15.49 3.01
C ASN A 97 -8.72 -16.77 3.84
N ILE A 98 -7.88 -17.73 3.47
CA ILE A 98 -7.64 -18.94 4.28
C ILE A 98 -7.07 -18.55 5.65
N LEU A 99 -6.04 -17.71 5.68
CA LEU A 99 -5.46 -17.22 6.93
C LEU A 99 -6.49 -16.51 7.81
N GLU A 100 -7.32 -15.65 7.22
CA GLU A 100 -8.37 -14.91 7.93
C GLU A 100 -9.41 -15.87 8.52
N SER A 101 -9.81 -16.87 7.76
CA SER A 101 -10.78 -17.90 8.20
C SER A 101 -10.23 -18.72 9.37
N GLU A 102 -9.00 -19.19 9.25
CA GLU A 102 -8.33 -19.97 10.30
C GLU A 102 -8.14 -19.17 11.59
N LEU A 103 -7.72 -17.91 11.49
CA LEU A 103 -7.60 -17.03 12.65
C LEU A 103 -8.96 -16.77 13.30
N SER A 104 -10.00 -16.56 12.51
CA SER A 104 -11.35 -16.35 13.04
C SER A 104 -11.94 -17.59 13.73
N ALA A 105 -11.55 -18.78 13.27
CA ALA A 105 -12.02 -20.06 13.85
C ALA A 105 -11.27 -20.45 15.12
N THR A 106 -9.97 -20.12 15.20
CA THR A 106 -9.08 -20.63 16.26
C THR A 106 -8.71 -19.58 17.31
N ALA A 107 -8.61 -18.33 16.93
CA ALA A 107 -8.21 -17.22 17.82
C ALA A 107 -9.45 -16.50 18.36
N ILE A 108 -10.01 -17.02 19.45
CA ILE A 108 -11.26 -16.52 20.06
C ILE A 108 -11.12 -15.03 20.42
N GLY A 109 -12.09 -14.22 20.00
CA GLY A 109 -12.13 -12.78 20.25
C GLY A 109 -11.29 -11.93 19.28
N THR A 110 -10.63 -12.54 18.32
CA THR A 110 -9.90 -11.82 17.28
C THR A 110 -10.86 -11.14 16.31
N ILE A 111 -10.55 -9.91 15.94
CA ILE A 111 -11.36 -9.08 15.04
C ILE A 111 -10.59 -8.86 13.74
N SER A 112 -11.15 -9.32 12.63
CA SER A 112 -10.64 -9.00 11.28
C SER A 112 -11.16 -7.64 10.84
N VAL A 113 -10.26 -6.65 10.78
CA VAL A 113 -10.61 -5.28 10.43
C VAL A 113 -10.86 -5.16 8.92
N GLY A 114 -12.01 -4.59 8.56
CA GLY A 114 -12.38 -4.32 7.16
C GLY A 114 -12.79 -5.56 6.36
N ASN A 115 -13.16 -6.66 6.99
CA ASN A 115 -13.58 -7.90 6.30
C ASN A 115 -14.86 -7.74 5.46
N GLY A 116 -15.72 -6.76 5.77
CA GLY A 116 -16.96 -6.47 5.05
C GLY A 116 -16.81 -5.60 3.81
N VAL A 117 -15.60 -5.17 3.44
CA VAL A 117 -15.36 -4.27 2.30
C VAL A 117 -14.24 -4.81 1.40
N ARG A 118 -14.15 -4.27 0.17
CA ARG A 118 -13.04 -4.59 -0.74
C ARG A 118 -11.72 -4.13 -0.12
N ARG A 119 -10.75 -5.04 -0.09
CA ARG A 119 -9.43 -4.82 0.50
C ARG A 119 -8.34 -5.20 -0.48
N LEU A 120 -7.11 -4.77 -0.18
CA LEU A 120 -5.94 -5.26 -0.89
C LEU A 120 -5.79 -6.78 -0.70
N PRO A 121 -5.38 -7.52 -1.74
CA PRO A 121 -5.28 -8.97 -1.68
C PRO A 121 -4.23 -9.48 -0.69
N ASN A 122 -3.18 -8.70 -0.46
CA ASN A 122 -2.01 -9.08 0.32
C ASN A 122 -1.98 -8.50 1.74
N THR A 123 -3.12 -8.05 2.27
CA THR A 123 -3.14 -7.39 3.59
C THR A 123 -4.29 -7.93 4.43
N LEU A 124 -3.95 -8.41 5.61
CA LEU A 124 -4.88 -8.75 6.68
C LEU A 124 -4.54 -7.89 7.90
N CYS A 125 -5.53 -7.19 8.41
CA CYS A 125 -5.41 -6.43 9.65
C CYS A 125 -6.26 -7.11 10.72
N VAL A 126 -5.62 -7.51 11.81
CA VAL A 126 -6.25 -8.25 12.90
C VAL A 126 -6.03 -7.50 14.20
N ALA A 127 -7.09 -7.35 14.98
CA ALA A 127 -7.03 -6.88 16.35
C ALA A 127 -7.32 -8.04 17.31
N ALA A 128 -6.49 -8.21 18.32
CA ALA A 128 -6.65 -9.20 19.37
C ALA A 128 -6.82 -8.48 20.72
N PRO A 129 -8.05 -8.28 21.19
CA PRO A 129 -8.32 -7.56 22.44
C PRO A 129 -7.55 -8.14 23.62
N GLY A 130 -6.95 -7.28 24.44
CA GLY A 130 -6.15 -7.67 25.57
C GLY A 130 -4.73 -8.12 25.26
N TRP A 131 -4.33 -8.19 24.00
CA TRP A 131 -2.96 -8.54 23.61
C TRP A 131 -2.30 -7.38 22.84
N ARG A 132 -1.35 -6.74 23.50
CA ARG A 132 -0.65 -5.56 22.95
C ARG A 132 0.11 -5.90 21.67
N GLY A 133 0.01 -5.06 20.65
CA GLY A 133 0.63 -5.27 19.34
C GLY A 133 2.15 -5.46 19.40
N GLU A 134 2.85 -4.78 20.29
CA GLU A 134 4.30 -4.96 20.52
C GLU A 134 4.61 -6.39 21.00
N THR A 135 3.83 -6.88 21.95
CA THR A 135 3.99 -8.24 22.48
C THR A 135 3.62 -9.28 21.42
N GLN A 136 2.62 -9.00 20.58
CA GLN A 136 2.29 -9.87 19.44
C GLN A 136 3.45 -9.99 18.48
N VAL A 137 4.07 -8.88 18.07
CA VAL A 137 5.23 -8.89 17.17
C VAL A 137 6.36 -9.73 17.75
N MET A 138 6.69 -9.52 19.02
CA MET A 138 7.77 -10.28 19.69
C MET A 138 7.46 -11.78 19.77
N ALA A 139 6.23 -12.14 20.16
CA ALA A 139 5.84 -13.55 20.28
C ALA A 139 5.83 -14.26 18.92
N MET A 140 5.34 -13.60 17.88
CA MET A 140 5.30 -14.15 16.53
C MET A 140 6.70 -14.25 15.92
N ASP A 141 7.57 -13.28 16.15
CA ASP A 141 8.96 -13.32 15.71
C ASP A 141 9.71 -14.50 16.34
N LEU A 142 9.56 -14.71 17.64
CA LEU A 142 10.11 -15.89 18.34
C LEU A 142 9.56 -17.22 17.82
N ALA A 143 8.33 -17.23 17.32
CA ALA A 143 7.70 -18.38 16.69
C ALA A 143 8.07 -18.54 15.19
N GLY A 144 8.89 -17.65 14.64
CA GLY A 144 9.33 -17.68 13.24
C GLY A 144 8.38 -17.03 12.23
N PHE A 145 7.42 -16.22 12.70
CA PHE A 145 6.48 -15.51 11.84
C PHE A 145 6.74 -14.00 11.83
N ALA A 146 6.87 -13.43 10.64
CA ALA A 146 7.04 -11.99 10.46
C ALA A 146 5.67 -11.29 10.38
N ILE A 147 5.35 -10.48 11.38
CA ILE A 147 4.18 -9.60 11.37
C ILE A 147 4.59 -8.15 11.68
N SER A 148 3.70 -7.22 11.46
CA SER A 148 3.88 -5.82 11.88
C SER A 148 2.71 -5.38 12.76
N ALA A 149 2.95 -4.46 13.69
CA ALA A 149 1.93 -3.86 14.52
C ALA A 149 1.78 -2.36 14.21
N GLY A 150 0.57 -1.85 14.25
CA GLY A 150 0.26 -0.46 13.93
C GLY A 150 0.53 -0.13 12.45
N SER A 151 1.14 1.04 12.19
CA SER A 151 1.58 1.39 10.83
C SER A 151 2.91 0.72 10.51
N ALA A 152 2.94 -0.17 9.52
CA ALA A 152 4.15 -0.86 9.06
C ALA A 152 5.30 0.09 8.64
N CYS A 153 4.97 1.35 8.29
CA CYS A 153 5.95 2.37 7.93
C CYS A 153 6.49 3.16 9.14
N SER A 154 5.94 2.97 10.31
CA SER A 154 6.39 3.64 11.55
C SER A 154 7.55 2.85 12.16
N SER A 155 8.77 3.17 11.76
CA SER A 155 9.97 2.51 12.30
C SER A 155 10.08 2.73 13.82
N GLY A 156 10.02 1.63 14.59
CA GLY A 156 10.54 1.56 15.96
C GLY A 156 9.63 2.03 17.10
N LYS A 157 8.41 2.53 16.86
CA LYS A 157 7.45 2.83 17.94
C LYS A 157 6.05 2.41 17.51
N VAL A 158 5.51 1.39 18.16
CA VAL A 158 4.10 1.05 18.02
C VAL A 158 3.30 2.17 18.69
N ARG A 159 2.51 2.88 17.90
CA ARG A 159 1.55 3.88 18.37
C ARG A 159 0.16 3.44 17.98
N ALA A 160 -0.83 3.84 18.78
CA ALA A 160 -2.23 3.67 18.41
C ALA A 160 -2.48 4.12 16.97
N SER A 161 -3.15 3.30 16.21
CA SER A 161 -3.44 3.58 14.81
C SER A 161 -4.53 4.65 14.72
N ARG A 162 -4.20 5.83 14.20
CA ARG A 162 -5.21 6.88 13.95
C ARG A 162 -6.36 6.40 13.08
N VAL A 163 -6.10 5.47 12.18
CA VAL A 163 -7.11 4.88 11.30
C VAL A 163 -8.04 3.99 12.12
N LEU A 164 -7.51 3.07 12.92
CA LEU A 164 -8.31 2.20 13.76
C LEU A 164 -9.12 2.99 14.79
N THR A 165 -8.53 4.00 15.42
CA THR A 165 -9.25 4.91 16.34
C THR A 165 -10.39 5.62 15.62
N ALA A 166 -10.18 6.13 14.40
CA ALA A 166 -11.22 6.76 13.60
C ALA A 166 -12.33 5.78 13.16
N MET A 167 -12.03 4.47 13.11
CA MET A 167 -12.98 3.40 12.85
C MET A 167 -13.71 2.93 14.13
N GLY A 168 -13.41 3.51 15.30
CA GLY A 168 -14.05 3.16 16.57
C GLY A 168 -13.37 2.02 17.33
N PHE A 169 -12.14 1.65 16.98
CA PHE A 169 -11.34 0.73 17.77
C PHE A 169 -10.56 1.53 18.82
N ASP A 170 -10.86 1.28 20.08
CA ASP A 170 -10.11 1.81 21.21
C ASP A 170 -8.82 1.01 21.47
N GLU A 171 -7.89 1.55 22.31
CA GLU A 171 -6.64 0.88 22.69
C GLU A 171 -6.87 -0.38 23.55
#